data_62d74b52f7d81aa388f259875678f88c
#
_entry.id   62d74b52f7d81aa388f259875678f88c
#
_cell.length_a   1.000
_cell.length_b   1.000
_cell.length_c   1.000
_cell.angle_alpha   90.00
_cell.angle_beta   90.00
_cell.angle_gamma   90.00
#
_symmetry.space_group_name_H-M   'P 1'
#
loop_
_entity.id
_entity.type
_entity.pdbx_description
1 polymer ?
#
loop_
_entity_poly.entity_id
_entity_poly.type
_entity_poly.pdbx_seq_one_letter_code
_entity_poly.pdbx_strand_id
1 'polypeptide(L)'
;MRPTGKMAAAAAVALAQSYHSYQEMDCQALIEQAVRNVGGQMDYRGSNDMARNAAWLGTLENAKAEGKLAPGALLFIHEDDESGLPARYQGDGFGDFSHVGMYVGENALTDTDKNGQRRECDVVHSSQSMGRVCGSTLQNGWTHVGLAQEIDYGAEVKPGVTLGAEIGTEGEVSGAAEPVLGDAKSAFSAVVRTPDGNPVKLRKHACKTENLYWKVQNGETVLVEQQKGEWSLVTAICTDGVRRRAWMMSRYLEG
;
A
#
# COMPACT_ATOMS: atom_id res chain seq x y z
N MET A 1 24.31 4.98 0.63
CA MET A 1 23.75 4.45 1.90
C MET A 1 22.28 4.84 1.92
N ARG A 2 21.34 3.94 2.27
CA ARG A 2 19.93 4.33 2.42
C ARG A 2 19.76 5.08 3.74
N PRO A 3 19.08 6.26 3.76
CA PRO A 3 18.79 6.95 4.99
C PRO A 3 17.79 6.15 5.84
N THR A 4 17.84 6.29 7.14
CA THR A 4 16.83 5.67 8.01
C THR A 4 15.49 6.40 7.89
N GLY A 5 14.38 5.68 8.16
CA GLY A 5 13.05 6.30 8.17
C GLY A 5 12.94 7.47 9.14
N LYS A 6 13.58 7.38 10.30
CA LYS A 6 13.64 8.50 11.27
C LYS A 6 14.37 9.72 10.70
N MET A 7 15.45 9.54 9.93
CA MET A 7 16.16 10.66 9.29
C MET A 7 15.29 11.33 8.22
N ALA A 8 14.63 10.54 7.37
CA ALA A 8 13.72 11.07 6.36
C ALA A 8 12.54 11.82 6.99
N ALA A 9 11.94 11.26 8.05
CA ALA A 9 10.86 11.91 8.82
C ALA A 9 11.31 13.25 9.41
N ALA A 10 12.47 13.30 10.05
CA ALA A 10 13.02 14.54 10.59
C ALA A 10 13.27 15.60 9.51
N ALA A 11 13.75 15.19 8.33
CA ALA A 11 13.93 16.09 7.20
C ALA A 11 12.59 16.61 6.67
N ALA A 12 11.54 15.79 6.60
CA ALA A 12 10.20 16.23 6.21
C ALA A 12 9.64 17.27 7.21
N VAL A 13 9.82 17.06 8.52
CA VAL A 13 9.43 18.03 9.54
C VAL A 13 10.17 19.36 9.35
N ALA A 14 11.48 19.34 9.09
CA ALA A 14 12.26 20.54 8.82
C ALA A 14 11.75 21.31 7.59
N LEU A 15 11.38 20.59 6.52
CA LEU A 15 10.77 21.20 5.33
C LEU A 15 9.42 21.85 5.63
N ALA A 16 8.58 21.22 6.46
CA ALA A 16 7.31 21.81 6.88
C ALA A 16 7.49 23.09 7.71
N GLN A 17 8.56 23.16 8.51
CA GLN A 17 8.90 24.33 9.33
C GLN A 17 9.54 25.47 8.53
N SER A 18 10.09 25.18 7.34
CA SER A 18 10.81 26.16 6.50
C SER A 18 9.93 26.89 5.49
N TYR A 19 8.64 26.68 5.50
CA TYR A 19 7.65 27.20 4.56
C TYR A 19 8.04 27.03 3.07
N HIS A 20 7.43 26.05 2.41
CA HIS A 20 7.51 25.86 0.97
C HIS A 20 6.10 25.89 0.39
N SER A 21 5.90 26.66 -0.67
CA SER A 21 4.62 26.66 -1.39
C SER A 21 4.38 25.32 -2.10
N TYR A 22 3.12 24.99 -2.36
CA TYR A 22 2.78 23.78 -3.13
C TYR A 22 3.35 23.82 -4.56
N GLN A 23 3.48 25.00 -5.15
CA GLN A 23 4.01 25.17 -6.50
C GLN A 23 5.51 24.91 -6.57
N GLU A 24 6.26 25.22 -5.50
CA GLU A 24 7.68 24.95 -5.39
C GLU A 24 7.97 23.50 -5.03
N MET A 25 7.09 22.89 -4.24
CA MET A 25 7.26 21.56 -3.68
C MET A 25 5.91 20.88 -3.56
N ASP A 26 5.49 20.12 -4.55
CA ASP A 26 4.28 19.30 -4.50
C ASP A 26 4.42 18.10 -3.55
N CYS A 27 3.42 17.22 -3.51
CA CYS A 27 3.42 16.08 -2.58
C CYS A 27 4.56 15.08 -2.87
N GLN A 28 4.90 14.85 -4.14
CA GLN A 28 6.02 14.00 -4.54
C GLN A 28 7.36 14.66 -4.22
N ALA A 29 7.53 15.91 -4.67
CA ALA A 29 8.79 16.64 -4.50
C ALA A 29 9.18 16.77 -3.02
N LEU A 30 8.23 16.93 -2.12
CA LEU A 30 8.45 16.91 -0.67
C LEU A 30 9.12 15.61 -0.22
N ILE A 31 8.56 14.46 -0.60
CA ILE A 31 9.09 13.15 -0.19
C ILE A 31 10.50 12.95 -0.71
N GLU A 32 10.72 13.22 -2.00
CA GLU A 32 12.04 13.11 -2.62
C GLU A 32 13.05 14.07 -2.01
N GLN A 33 12.64 15.31 -1.72
CA GLN A 33 13.53 16.30 -1.10
C GLN A 33 13.89 15.90 0.33
N ALA A 34 12.93 15.36 1.11
CA ALA A 34 13.21 14.87 2.46
C ALA A 34 14.26 13.75 2.44
N VAL A 35 14.15 12.81 1.50
CA VAL A 35 15.11 11.72 1.32
C VAL A 35 16.47 12.26 0.83
N ARG A 36 16.49 13.19 -0.12
CA ARG A 36 17.74 13.83 -0.61
C ARG A 36 18.47 14.60 0.48
N ASN A 37 17.76 15.33 1.33
CA ASN A 37 18.37 16.11 2.42
C ASN A 37 19.15 15.26 3.43
N VAL A 38 18.89 13.96 3.48
CA VAL A 38 19.58 13.01 4.35
C VAL A 38 20.49 12.03 3.59
N GLY A 39 20.87 12.39 2.36
CA GLY A 39 21.84 11.66 1.55
C GLY A 39 21.27 10.44 0.79
N GLY A 40 19.96 10.29 0.76
CA GLY A 40 19.30 9.28 -0.09
C GLY A 40 19.07 9.77 -1.51
N GLN A 41 18.62 8.86 -2.37
CA GLN A 41 18.21 9.14 -3.75
C GLN A 41 16.83 8.54 -3.95
N MET A 42 15.89 9.34 -4.45
CA MET A 42 14.55 8.93 -4.80
C MET A 42 14.11 9.76 -6.01
N ASP A 43 13.58 9.11 -7.02
CA ASP A 43 13.15 9.75 -8.28
C ASP A 43 11.98 8.92 -8.86
N TYR A 44 10.76 9.40 -8.67
CA TYR A 44 9.52 8.78 -9.11
C TYR A 44 8.70 9.70 -10.01
N ARG A 45 7.72 9.13 -10.70
CA ARG A 45 6.83 9.85 -11.62
C ARG A 45 5.47 10.11 -10.97
N GLY A 46 5.45 10.58 -9.72
CA GLY A 46 4.24 10.85 -8.96
C GLY A 46 3.99 9.86 -7.83
N SER A 47 2.98 10.16 -7.03
CA SER A 47 2.52 9.34 -5.91
C SER A 47 2.11 7.93 -6.35
N ASN A 48 1.53 7.81 -7.54
CA ASN A 48 1.18 6.54 -8.16
C ASN A 48 2.39 5.64 -8.41
N ASP A 49 3.50 6.22 -8.87
CA ASP A 49 4.74 5.49 -9.11
C ASP A 49 5.39 5.08 -7.78
N MET A 50 5.39 5.96 -6.79
CA MET A 50 5.87 5.67 -5.44
C MET A 50 5.13 4.49 -4.80
N ALA A 51 3.80 4.46 -4.90
CA ALA A 51 2.99 3.39 -4.34
C ALA A 51 3.28 2.04 -5.01
N ARG A 52 3.39 2.02 -6.35
CA ARG A 52 3.62 0.80 -7.14
C ARG A 52 5.02 0.22 -6.95
N ASN A 53 5.99 1.06 -6.63
CA ASN A 53 7.39 0.66 -6.39
C ASN A 53 7.74 0.52 -4.90
N ALA A 54 6.77 0.62 -4.00
CA ALA A 54 7.01 0.42 -2.58
C ALA A 54 7.42 -1.04 -2.30
N ALA A 55 8.40 -1.24 -1.44
CA ALA A 55 8.84 -2.57 -0.98
C ALA A 55 7.73 -3.31 -0.21
N TRP A 56 6.84 -2.56 0.41
CA TRP A 56 5.60 -3.02 1.01
C TRP A 56 4.52 -1.96 0.80
N LEU A 57 3.31 -2.39 0.45
CA LEU A 57 2.14 -1.52 0.29
C LEU A 57 0.93 -2.23 0.89
N GLY A 58 0.17 -1.54 1.73
CA GLY A 58 -1.03 -2.07 2.35
C GLY A 58 -1.93 -0.97 2.91
N THR A 59 -3.11 -1.35 3.41
CA THR A 59 -4.02 -0.38 4.05
C THR A 59 -3.41 0.17 5.33
N LEU A 60 -3.84 1.36 5.74
CA LEU A 60 -3.40 1.96 7.01
C LEU A 60 -3.70 1.03 8.21
N GLU A 61 -4.82 0.30 8.18
CA GLU A 61 -5.19 -0.66 9.20
C GLU A 61 -4.18 -1.82 9.25
N ASN A 62 -3.86 -2.41 8.09
CA ASN A 62 -2.87 -3.48 8.00
C ASN A 62 -1.48 -3.01 8.44
N ALA A 63 -1.08 -1.80 8.04
CA ALA A 63 0.20 -1.23 8.44
C ALA A 63 0.31 -1.08 9.96
N LYS A 64 -0.76 -0.66 10.63
CA LYS A 64 -0.80 -0.58 12.10
C LYS A 64 -0.70 -1.98 12.73
N ALA A 65 -1.49 -2.94 12.24
CA ALA A 65 -1.50 -4.31 12.76
C ALA A 65 -0.16 -5.04 12.59
N GLU A 66 0.55 -4.77 11.49
CA GLU A 66 1.83 -5.40 11.16
C GLU A 66 3.06 -4.61 11.63
N GLY A 67 2.86 -3.48 12.35
CA GLY A 67 3.96 -2.62 12.79
C GLY A 67 4.71 -1.93 11.64
N LYS A 68 4.06 -1.73 10.49
CA LYS A 68 4.64 -1.08 9.29
C LYS A 68 4.49 0.44 9.30
N LEU A 69 3.66 0.99 10.18
CA LEU A 69 3.50 2.42 10.36
C LEU A 69 4.66 2.95 11.23
N ALA A 70 5.80 3.20 10.59
CA ALA A 70 7.01 3.69 11.23
C ALA A 70 7.40 5.07 10.67
N PRO A 71 8.12 5.93 11.41
CA PRO A 71 8.61 7.21 10.89
C PRO A 71 9.35 7.03 9.56
N GLY A 72 9.00 7.84 8.55
CA GLY A 72 9.48 7.73 7.18
C GLY A 72 8.61 6.87 6.26
N ALA A 73 7.61 6.15 6.77
CA ALA A 73 6.63 5.45 5.94
C ALA A 73 5.83 6.45 5.12
N LEU A 74 5.56 6.10 3.86
CA LEU A 74 4.74 6.91 2.96
C LEU A 74 3.27 6.62 3.23
N LEU A 75 2.47 7.67 3.30
CA LEU A 75 1.02 7.59 3.42
C LEU A 75 0.39 8.01 2.11
N PHE A 76 -0.64 7.29 1.67
CA PHE A 76 -1.33 7.58 0.42
C PHE A 76 -2.82 7.77 0.64
N ILE A 77 -3.41 8.66 -0.15
CA ILE A 77 -4.84 8.69 -0.43
C ILE A 77 -5.05 7.85 -1.67
N HIS A 78 -5.87 6.81 -1.55
CA HIS A 78 -6.15 5.88 -2.63
C HIS A 78 -7.63 5.94 -2.99
N GLU A 79 -7.90 5.97 -4.29
CA GLU A 79 -9.22 5.96 -4.89
C GLU A 79 -9.32 4.81 -5.89
N ASP A 80 -10.50 4.16 -5.96
CA ASP A 80 -10.73 3.08 -6.91
C ASP A 80 -11.07 3.61 -8.33
N ASP A 81 -11.35 4.90 -8.45
CA ASP A 81 -11.61 5.55 -9.75
C ASP A 81 -10.29 5.77 -10.49
N GLU A 82 -10.13 5.09 -11.61
CA GLU A 82 -8.96 5.18 -12.47
C GLU A 82 -9.10 6.25 -13.58
N SER A 83 -10.19 7.01 -13.60
CA SER A 83 -10.47 7.97 -14.69
C SER A 83 -9.41 9.07 -14.84
N GLY A 84 -8.75 9.45 -13.74
CA GLY A 84 -7.66 10.42 -13.70
C GLY A 84 -6.25 9.83 -13.88
N LEU A 85 -6.13 8.50 -13.91
CA LEU A 85 -4.83 7.83 -13.98
C LEU A 85 -4.15 8.05 -15.35
N PRO A 86 -2.83 8.29 -15.36
CA PRO A 86 -2.04 8.18 -16.59
C PRO A 86 -2.22 6.81 -17.25
N ALA A 87 -2.28 6.78 -18.59
CA ALA A 87 -2.54 5.57 -19.37
C ALA A 87 -1.63 4.37 -18.99
N ARG A 88 -0.39 4.64 -18.54
CA ARG A 88 0.56 3.60 -18.11
C ARG A 88 0.14 2.83 -16.86
N TYR A 89 -0.85 3.33 -16.09
CA TYR A 89 -1.33 2.70 -14.86
C TYR A 89 -2.78 2.21 -14.96
N GLN A 90 -3.48 2.57 -16.05
CA GLN A 90 -4.87 2.16 -16.25
C GLN A 90 -4.96 0.65 -16.44
N GLY A 91 -5.88 0.01 -15.71
CA GLY A 91 -6.14 -1.41 -15.79
C GLY A 91 -5.12 -2.30 -15.07
N ASP A 92 -4.16 -1.75 -14.34
CA ASP A 92 -3.22 -2.53 -13.53
C ASP A 92 -3.81 -3.02 -12.20
N GLY A 93 -4.98 -2.52 -11.85
CA GLY A 93 -5.73 -2.93 -10.66
C GLY A 93 -5.25 -2.35 -9.34
N PHE A 94 -4.30 -1.40 -9.38
CA PHE A 94 -3.84 -0.71 -8.19
C PHE A 94 -4.72 0.47 -7.78
N GLY A 95 -5.55 1.00 -8.69
CA GLY A 95 -6.32 2.23 -8.49
C GLY A 95 -5.43 3.48 -8.49
N ASP A 96 -6.01 4.62 -8.12
CA ASP A 96 -5.32 5.91 -8.09
C ASP A 96 -4.78 6.23 -6.69
N PHE A 97 -3.48 6.36 -6.56
CA PHE A 97 -2.81 6.92 -5.39
C PHE A 97 -2.62 8.42 -5.61
N SER A 98 -3.71 9.17 -5.48
CA SER A 98 -3.81 10.57 -5.90
C SER A 98 -2.96 11.53 -5.07
N HIS A 99 -2.52 11.12 -3.88
CA HIS A 99 -1.75 11.95 -2.97
C HIS A 99 -0.79 11.14 -2.12
N VAL A 100 0.34 11.77 -1.70
CA VAL A 100 1.33 11.17 -0.81
C VAL A 100 1.75 12.14 0.30
N GLY A 101 2.02 11.58 1.48
CA GLY A 101 2.64 12.24 2.63
C GLY A 101 3.62 11.31 3.31
N MET A 102 4.32 11.79 4.33
CA MET A 102 5.23 10.99 5.14
C MET A 102 4.75 10.95 6.60
N TYR A 103 4.63 9.75 7.14
CA TYR A 103 4.44 9.58 8.58
C TYR A 103 5.71 9.99 9.31
N VAL A 104 5.59 10.95 10.21
CA VAL A 104 6.75 11.51 10.95
C VAL A 104 6.82 11.07 12.41
N GLY A 105 5.80 10.37 12.87
CA GLY A 105 5.65 9.93 14.26
C GLY A 105 4.45 10.60 14.91
N GLU A 106 3.98 10.01 15.99
CA GLU A 106 2.86 10.53 16.76
C GLU A 106 3.23 11.92 17.34
N ASN A 107 2.39 12.93 17.05
CA ASN A 107 2.55 14.31 17.52
C ASN A 107 3.93 14.93 17.23
N ALA A 108 4.60 14.50 16.18
CA ALA A 108 5.98 14.90 15.86
C ALA A 108 6.11 16.34 15.37
N LEU A 109 5.01 16.97 14.97
CA LEU A 109 4.98 18.34 14.47
C LEU A 109 3.74 19.06 15.00
N THR A 110 3.88 20.34 15.38
CA THR A 110 2.74 21.24 15.60
C THR A 110 2.62 22.17 14.41
N ASP A 111 1.45 22.21 13.77
CA ASP A 111 1.16 23.10 12.66
C ASP A 111 -0.21 23.77 12.81
N THR A 112 -0.47 24.74 11.94
CA THR A 112 -1.71 25.53 11.94
C THR A 112 -2.61 25.07 10.78
N ASP A 113 -3.84 24.70 11.09
CA ASP A 113 -4.82 24.31 10.11
C ASP A 113 -5.37 25.52 9.31
N LYS A 114 -6.25 25.25 8.33
CA LYS A 114 -6.88 26.29 7.48
C LYS A 114 -7.72 27.32 8.25
N ASN A 115 -8.10 27.03 9.49
CA ASN A 115 -8.87 27.91 10.36
C ASN A 115 -7.99 28.71 11.35
N GLY A 116 -6.67 28.58 11.24
CA GLY A 116 -5.72 29.22 12.12
C GLY A 116 -5.54 28.51 13.49
N GLN A 117 -6.08 27.30 13.65
CA GLN A 117 -5.96 26.54 14.90
C GLN A 117 -4.68 25.68 14.88
N ARG A 118 -3.90 25.77 15.95
CA ARG A 118 -2.74 24.92 16.15
C ARG A 118 -3.18 23.50 16.53
N ARG A 119 -2.54 22.51 15.91
CA ARG A 119 -2.78 21.09 16.18
C ARG A 119 -1.48 20.31 16.13
N GLU A 120 -1.44 19.21 16.86
CA GLU A 120 -0.40 18.21 16.74
C GLU A 120 -0.62 17.35 15.51
N CYS A 121 0.45 17.00 14.80
CA CYS A 121 0.43 16.34 13.51
C CYS A 121 1.38 15.15 13.52
N ASP A 122 0.94 14.09 12.82
CA ASP A 122 1.63 12.80 12.67
C ASP A 122 2.22 12.65 11.27
N VAL A 123 1.79 13.50 10.34
CA VAL A 123 2.08 13.41 8.92
C VAL A 123 2.53 14.75 8.39
N VAL A 124 3.55 14.74 7.54
CA VAL A 124 3.94 15.89 6.71
C VAL A 124 3.56 15.60 5.27
N HIS A 125 2.90 16.54 4.63
CA HIS A 125 2.56 16.50 3.21
C HIS A 125 2.55 17.88 2.58
N SER A 126 2.64 17.97 1.27
CA SER A 126 2.38 19.22 0.56
C SER A 126 0.94 19.24 0.10
N SER A 127 0.16 20.18 0.64
CA SER A 127 -1.28 20.26 0.43
C SER A 127 -1.63 21.35 -0.57
N GLN A 128 -2.28 20.98 -1.65
CA GLN A 128 -2.79 21.97 -2.63
C GLN A 128 -3.82 22.91 -2.00
N SER A 129 -4.71 22.39 -1.14
CA SER A 129 -5.75 23.21 -0.47
C SER A 129 -5.19 24.17 0.58
N MET A 130 -4.03 23.83 1.19
CA MET A 130 -3.29 24.73 2.09
C MET A 130 -2.31 25.62 1.32
N GLY A 131 -2.02 25.31 0.06
CA GLY A 131 -1.05 26.00 -0.79
C GLY A 131 0.40 25.82 -0.37
N ARG A 132 0.70 24.89 0.54
CA ARG A 132 2.05 24.72 1.12
C ARG A 132 2.33 23.32 1.66
N VAL A 133 3.60 23.07 1.99
CA VAL A 133 3.99 21.98 2.86
C VAL A 133 3.45 22.22 4.27
N CYS A 134 2.80 21.23 4.85
CA CYS A 134 2.12 21.37 6.13
C CYS A 134 2.01 20.03 6.88
N GLY A 135 1.64 20.13 8.15
CA GLY A 135 1.29 19.00 8.99
C GLY A 135 -0.17 18.56 8.82
N SER A 136 -0.43 17.28 9.00
CA SER A 136 -1.78 16.72 9.11
C SER A 136 -1.80 15.56 10.10
N THR A 137 -3.01 15.07 10.41
CA THR A 137 -3.20 13.91 11.28
C THR A 137 -3.50 12.66 10.47
N LEU A 138 -3.33 11.48 11.05
CA LEU A 138 -3.68 10.19 10.41
C LEU A 138 -5.17 10.07 10.08
N GLN A 139 -6.04 10.89 10.68
CA GLN A 139 -7.48 10.92 10.41
C GLN A 139 -7.85 11.69 9.13
N ASN A 140 -6.91 12.34 8.47
CA ASN A 140 -7.15 13.18 7.29
C ASN A 140 -7.26 12.40 5.97
N GLY A 141 -7.97 11.26 5.96
CA GLY A 141 -8.29 10.54 4.73
C GLY A 141 -7.17 9.65 4.17
N TRP A 142 -6.09 9.44 4.93
CA TRP A 142 -5.05 8.48 4.55
C TRP A 142 -5.59 7.06 4.58
N THR A 143 -5.42 6.33 3.50
CA THR A 143 -6.00 5.00 3.31
C THR A 143 -4.95 3.90 3.27
N HIS A 144 -3.76 4.20 2.72
CA HIS A 144 -2.68 3.23 2.50
C HIS A 144 -1.35 3.71 3.06
N VAL A 145 -0.48 2.76 3.33
CA VAL A 145 0.91 2.96 3.76
C VAL A 145 1.82 2.20 2.81
N GLY A 146 2.93 2.82 2.41
CA GLY A 146 4.00 2.20 1.64
C GLY A 146 5.34 2.34 2.33
N LEU A 147 6.18 1.32 2.22
CA LEU A 147 7.58 1.37 2.63
C LEU A 147 8.45 1.53 1.39
N ALA A 148 9.07 2.69 1.21
CA ALA A 148 9.93 2.96 0.07
C ALA A 148 11.21 2.11 0.13
N GLN A 149 11.67 1.62 -1.03
CA GLN A 149 12.90 0.81 -1.12
C GLN A 149 14.16 1.61 -0.78
N GLU A 150 14.12 2.91 -0.94
CA GLU A 150 15.23 3.85 -0.73
C GLU A 150 15.44 4.22 0.74
N ILE A 151 14.53 3.82 1.61
CA ILE A 151 14.55 4.12 3.04
C ILE A 151 14.81 2.84 3.84
N ASP A 152 15.68 2.94 4.84
CA ASP A 152 15.95 1.86 5.79
C ASP A 152 15.04 2.04 7.02
N TYR A 153 14.12 1.11 7.21
CA TYR A 153 13.19 1.09 8.35
C TYR A 153 13.70 0.24 9.53
N GLY A 154 14.92 -0.32 9.42
CA GLY A 154 15.49 -1.21 10.42
C GLY A 154 14.92 -2.63 10.38
N ALA A 155 15.54 -3.53 11.17
CA ALA A 155 15.19 -4.95 11.17
C ALA A 155 13.80 -5.27 11.77
N GLU A 156 13.20 -4.33 12.51
CA GLU A 156 11.87 -4.49 13.11
C GLU A 156 10.74 -4.38 12.09
N VAL A 157 10.98 -3.68 10.97
CA VAL A 157 10.02 -3.56 9.87
C VAL A 157 10.42 -4.55 8.79
N LYS A 158 10.07 -5.82 8.96
CA LYS A 158 10.29 -6.83 7.92
C LYS A 158 9.52 -6.44 6.66
N PRO A 159 10.14 -6.47 5.46
CA PRO A 159 9.40 -6.29 4.22
C PRO A 159 8.32 -7.37 4.15
N GLY A 160 7.06 -6.96 4.17
CA GLY A 160 5.95 -7.84 3.81
C GLY A 160 5.96 -8.04 2.30
N VAL A 161 5.48 -9.18 1.86
CA VAL A 161 5.43 -9.58 0.44
C VAL A 161 4.85 -8.46 -0.41
N THR A 162 5.62 -8.01 -1.38
CA THR A 162 5.23 -7.05 -2.41
C THR A 162 4.08 -7.63 -3.24
N LEU A 163 2.99 -6.88 -3.39
CA LEU A 163 1.99 -7.16 -4.43
C LEU A 163 2.62 -6.87 -5.80
N GLY A 164 3.10 -7.95 -6.45
CA GLY A 164 3.46 -7.93 -7.87
C GLY A 164 4.95 -7.84 -8.16
N ALA A 165 5.56 -8.94 -8.35
CA ALA A 165 6.54 -9.42 -9.34
C ALA A 165 7.42 -10.50 -8.73
N GLU A 166 7.08 -11.77 -8.96
CA GLU A 166 8.08 -12.83 -8.92
C GLU A 166 8.34 -13.30 -10.35
N ILE A 167 9.52 -12.98 -10.85
CA ILE A 167 10.19 -13.78 -11.87
C ILE A 167 11.21 -14.62 -11.10
N GLY A 168 11.09 -15.96 -11.26
CA GLY A 168 11.73 -16.96 -10.45
C GLY A 168 13.25 -16.96 -10.45
N THR A 169 13.80 -17.54 -9.42
CA THR A 169 14.86 -18.57 -9.49
C THR A 169 14.90 -19.33 -8.17
N GLU A 170 15.03 -20.63 -8.28
CA GLU A 170 15.12 -21.62 -7.20
C GLU A 170 16.34 -21.39 -6.31
N GLY A 171 16.20 -21.67 -5.01
CA GLY A 171 17.31 -21.75 -4.08
C GLY A 171 16.83 -22.19 -2.70
N GLU A 172 17.08 -23.45 -2.37
CA GLU A 172 16.86 -24.06 -1.06
C GLU A 172 17.55 -23.30 0.07
N VAL A 173 16.91 -23.12 1.22
CA VAL A 173 17.57 -23.14 2.52
C VAL A 173 16.64 -23.64 3.64
N SER A 174 17.15 -24.61 4.32
CA SER A 174 16.74 -25.26 5.55
C SER A 174 16.72 -24.36 6.78
N GLY A 175 15.75 -24.60 7.70
CA GLY A 175 16.07 -24.60 9.14
C GLY A 175 15.37 -23.59 10.04
N ALA A 176 14.36 -24.08 10.76
CA ALA A 176 14.08 -23.94 12.19
C ALA A 176 13.39 -22.70 12.77
N ALA A 177 12.31 -23.03 13.43
CA ALA A 177 11.68 -22.55 14.67
C ALA A 177 10.42 -21.68 14.56
N GLU A 178 9.33 -22.30 14.97
CA GLU A 178 7.99 -21.72 15.16
C GLU A 178 7.93 -20.67 16.28
N PRO A 179 6.92 -19.78 16.20
CA PRO A 179 6.01 -19.72 17.33
C PRO A 179 4.55 -19.95 16.92
N VAL A 180 3.87 -20.65 17.78
CA VAL A 180 2.45 -21.02 17.79
C VAL A 180 1.58 -19.78 17.69
N LEU A 181 0.71 -19.71 16.66
CA LEU A 181 -0.50 -18.90 16.67
C LEU A 181 -1.65 -19.67 16.05
N GLY A 182 -2.81 -19.50 16.66
CA GLY A 182 -4.02 -20.23 16.39
C GLY A 182 -4.46 -20.26 14.93
N ASP A 183 -4.99 -21.39 14.53
CA ASP A 183 -5.84 -21.75 13.39
C ASP A 183 -5.66 -20.97 12.06
N ALA A 184 -4.45 -20.90 11.54
CA ALA A 184 -4.23 -20.71 10.13
C ALA A 184 -4.34 -22.09 9.46
N LYS A 185 -5.49 -22.43 8.88
CA LYS A 185 -5.55 -23.53 7.90
C LYS A 185 -4.46 -23.27 6.86
N SER A 186 -3.56 -24.25 6.70
CA SER A 186 -2.53 -24.18 5.66
C SER A 186 -3.15 -23.89 4.30
N ALA A 187 -2.48 -23.10 3.47
CA ALA A 187 -2.93 -22.82 2.12
C ALA A 187 -3.17 -24.15 1.37
N PHE A 188 -4.26 -24.24 0.63
CA PHE A 188 -4.63 -25.44 -0.11
C PHE A 188 -5.13 -25.10 -1.52
N SER A 189 -5.03 -26.05 -2.43
CA SER A 189 -5.55 -25.90 -3.79
C SER A 189 -7.04 -26.24 -3.85
N ALA A 190 -7.81 -25.42 -4.58
CA ALA A 190 -9.22 -25.68 -4.85
C ALA A 190 -9.53 -25.39 -6.32
N VAL A 191 -10.60 -25.98 -6.84
CA VAL A 191 -11.05 -25.77 -8.23
C VAL A 191 -12.28 -24.86 -8.20
N VAL A 192 -12.29 -23.87 -9.09
CA VAL A 192 -13.46 -22.97 -9.25
C VAL A 192 -14.59 -23.74 -9.90
N ARG A 193 -15.76 -23.79 -9.24
CA ARG A 193 -16.97 -24.45 -9.76
C ARG A 193 -18.18 -23.53 -9.64
N THR A 194 -18.88 -23.38 -10.75
CA THR A 194 -20.16 -22.67 -10.83
C THR A 194 -21.23 -23.57 -11.42
N PRO A 195 -22.48 -23.50 -10.96
CA PRO A 195 -23.57 -24.34 -11.47
C PRO A 195 -23.85 -24.11 -12.97
N ASP A 196 -23.59 -22.91 -13.45
CA ASP A 196 -23.86 -22.46 -14.82
C ASP A 196 -22.62 -22.46 -15.73
N GLY A 197 -21.45 -22.87 -15.22
CA GLY A 197 -20.19 -22.90 -15.95
C GLY A 197 -19.58 -21.51 -16.22
N ASN A 198 -20.20 -20.44 -15.73
CA ASN A 198 -19.73 -19.08 -15.98
C ASN A 198 -18.51 -18.71 -15.12
N PRO A 199 -17.67 -17.76 -15.58
CA PRO A 199 -16.55 -17.27 -14.78
C PRO A 199 -16.99 -16.60 -13.48
N VAL A 200 -16.24 -16.82 -12.41
CA VAL A 200 -16.46 -16.24 -11.08
C VAL A 200 -15.77 -14.90 -10.94
N LYS A 201 -16.43 -13.98 -10.26
CA LYS A 201 -15.84 -12.67 -9.92
C LYS A 201 -14.79 -12.81 -8.81
N LEU A 202 -13.59 -12.34 -9.08
CA LEU A 202 -12.52 -12.16 -8.14
C LEU A 202 -12.48 -10.68 -7.74
N ARG A 203 -12.65 -10.37 -6.46
CA ARG A 203 -12.84 -9.02 -5.94
C ARG A 203 -11.68 -8.58 -5.07
N LYS A 204 -11.38 -7.29 -5.09
CA LYS A 204 -10.31 -6.71 -4.26
C LYS A 204 -10.60 -6.87 -2.76
N HIS A 205 -11.86 -6.74 -2.36
CA HIS A 205 -12.30 -6.87 -0.97
C HIS A 205 -13.36 -7.97 -0.81
N ALA A 206 -13.48 -8.50 0.41
CA ALA A 206 -14.49 -9.51 0.76
C ALA A 206 -15.89 -8.87 0.90
N CYS A 207 -16.42 -8.28 -0.18
CA CYS A 207 -17.73 -7.62 -0.19
C CYS A 207 -18.47 -7.83 -1.52
N LYS A 208 -19.82 -7.73 -1.47
CA LYS A 208 -20.69 -7.95 -2.66
C LYS A 208 -20.96 -6.66 -3.44
N THR A 209 -20.72 -5.51 -2.86
CA THR A 209 -21.07 -4.19 -3.41
C THR A 209 -19.97 -3.58 -4.28
N GLU A 210 -18.78 -4.15 -4.29
CA GLU A 210 -17.66 -3.69 -5.10
C GLU A 210 -17.93 -3.92 -6.58
N ASN A 211 -17.81 -2.86 -7.38
CA ASN A 211 -18.03 -2.92 -8.82
C ASN A 211 -16.77 -3.34 -9.60
N LEU A 212 -15.58 -3.10 -9.03
CA LEU A 212 -14.32 -3.54 -9.62
C LEU A 212 -14.09 -5.02 -9.32
N TYR A 213 -13.96 -5.82 -10.38
CA TYR A 213 -13.69 -7.25 -10.27
C TYR A 213 -12.98 -7.78 -11.52
N TRP A 214 -12.19 -8.82 -11.32
CA TRP A 214 -11.67 -9.67 -12.40
C TRP A 214 -12.50 -10.95 -12.49
N LYS A 215 -12.24 -11.76 -13.49
CA LYS A 215 -12.96 -13.03 -13.67
C LYS A 215 -11.97 -14.19 -13.68
N VAL A 216 -12.35 -15.27 -13.01
CA VAL A 216 -11.62 -16.56 -13.05
C VAL A 216 -12.51 -17.58 -13.72
N GLN A 217 -11.95 -18.35 -14.65
CA GLN A 217 -12.70 -19.35 -15.42
C GLN A 217 -13.21 -20.46 -14.50
N ASN A 218 -14.40 -20.98 -14.82
CA ASN A 218 -14.88 -22.23 -14.23
C ASN A 218 -13.92 -23.37 -14.61
N GLY A 219 -13.54 -24.17 -13.61
CA GLY A 219 -12.55 -25.23 -13.77
C GLY A 219 -11.10 -24.83 -13.48
N GLU A 220 -10.82 -23.54 -13.28
CA GLU A 220 -9.48 -23.08 -12.93
C GLU A 220 -9.09 -23.53 -11.52
N THR A 221 -7.84 -23.96 -11.37
CA THR A 221 -7.26 -24.29 -10.06
C THR A 221 -6.70 -23.04 -9.41
N VAL A 222 -7.10 -22.79 -8.18
CA VAL A 222 -6.68 -21.61 -7.38
C VAL A 222 -6.02 -22.05 -6.09
N LEU A 223 -5.09 -21.25 -5.59
CA LEU A 223 -4.53 -21.41 -4.25
C LEU A 223 -5.38 -20.63 -3.26
N VAL A 224 -5.99 -21.30 -2.30
CA VAL A 224 -6.74 -20.68 -1.20
C VAL A 224 -5.79 -20.43 -0.05
N GLU A 225 -5.60 -19.18 0.30
CA GLU A 225 -4.63 -18.76 1.31
C GLU A 225 -5.28 -18.41 2.64
N GLN A 226 -6.50 -17.90 2.61
CA GLN A 226 -7.25 -17.51 3.80
C GLN A 226 -8.75 -17.68 3.57
N GLN A 227 -9.49 -17.98 4.63
CA GLN A 227 -10.96 -17.98 4.62
C GLN A 227 -11.49 -17.03 5.68
N LYS A 228 -12.46 -16.19 5.31
CA LYS A 228 -13.12 -15.21 6.20
C LYS A 228 -14.63 -15.22 5.89
N GLY A 229 -15.41 -15.90 6.71
CA GLY A 229 -16.86 -16.04 6.50
C GLY A 229 -17.19 -16.66 5.12
N GLU A 230 -17.99 -15.98 4.32
CA GLU A 230 -18.37 -16.43 2.97
C GLU A 230 -17.28 -16.22 1.88
N TRP A 231 -16.10 -15.72 2.25
CA TRP A 231 -15.05 -15.31 1.34
C TRP A 231 -13.76 -16.09 1.55
N SER A 232 -13.09 -16.36 0.45
CA SER A 232 -11.73 -16.92 0.41
C SER A 232 -10.81 -15.97 -0.32
N LEU A 233 -9.66 -15.67 0.27
CA LEU A 233 -8.56 -15.00 -0.39
C LEU A 233 -7.83 -16.05 -1.22
N VAL A 234 -7.80 -15.85 -2.53
CA VAL A 234 -7.23 -16.82 -3.47
C VAL A 234 -6.21 -16.17 -4.38
N THR A 235 -5.21 -16.95 -4.79
CA THR A 235 -4.36 -16.62 -5.93
C THR A 235 -4.81 -17.45 -7.12
N ALA A 236 -5.19 -16.76 -8.22
CA ALA A 236 -5.76 -17.35 -9.44
C ALA A 236 -5.23 -16.69 -10.70
N ILE A 237 -5.27 -17.44 -11.83
CA ILE A 237 -5.10 -16.87 -13.16
C ILE A 237 -6.47 -16.39 -13.64
N CYS A 238 -6.58 -15.09 -13.94
CA CYS A 238 -7.81 -14.49 -14.42
C CYS A 238 -8.01 -14.74 -15.91
N THR A 239 -9.23 -14.47 -16.42
CA THR A 239 -9.58 -14.68 -17.83
C THR A 239 -8.73 -13.88 -18.83
N ASP A 240 -8.06 -12.84 -18.37
CA ASP A 240 -7.10 -12.04 -19.14
C ASP A 240 -5.65 -12.58 -19.07
N GLY A 241 -5.45 -13.77 -18.48
CA GLY A 241 -4.15 -14.43 -18.36
C GLY A 241 -3.27 -13.89 -17.21
N VAL A 242 -3.73 -12.89 -16.47
CA VAL A 242 -2.97 -12.31 -15.38
C VAL A 242 -3.24 -13.03 -14.06
N ARG A 243 -2.17 -13.39 -13.34
CA ARG A 243 -2.29 -13.96 -11.99
C ARG A 243 -2.61 -12.85 -11.00
N ARG A 244 -3.65 -13.06 -10.17
CA ARG A 244 -4.07 -12.10 -9.15
C ARG A 244 -4.37 -12.79 -7.83
N ARG A 245 -4.12 -12.06 -6.75
CA ARG A 245 -4.45 -12.44 -5.38
C ARG A 245 -5.59 -11.54 -4.92
N ALA A 246 -6.79 -12.10 -4.73
CA ALA A 246 -7.97 -11.32 -4.35
C ALA A 246 -9.08 -12.24 -3.79
N TRP A 247 -10.21 -11.67 -3.41
CA TRP A 247 -11.29 -12.38 -2.72
C TRP A 247 -12.31 -12.99 -3.69
N MET A 248 -12.62 -14.26 -3.46
CA MET A 248 -13.69 -15.01 -4.13
C MET A 248 -14.69 -15.51 -3.10
N MET A 249 -15.95 -15.64 -3.46
CA MET A 249 -16.90 -16.29 -2.55
C MET A 249 -16.56 -17.78 -2.42
N SER A 250 -16.41 -18.26 -1.18
CA SER A 250 -15.97 -19.62 -0.85
C SER A 250 -16.87 -20.70 -1.44
N ARG A 251 -18.15 -20.41 -1.64
CA ARG A 251 -19.13 -21.33 -2.26
C ARG A 251 -18.81 -21.76 -3.69
N TYR A 252 -17.89 -21.10 -4.35
CA TYR A 252 -17.44 -21.45 -5.70
C TYR A 252 -16.14 -22.25 -5.73
N LEU A 253 -15.66 -22.70 -4.56
CA LEU A 253 -14.43 -23.45 -4.42
C LEU A 253 -14.74 -24.88 -4.00
N GLU A 254 -14.26 -25.83 -4.79
CA GLU A 254 -14.27 -27.27 -4.48
C GLU A 254 -12.82 -27.73 -4.24
N GLY A 255 -12.53 -28.24 -3.06
CA GLY A 255 -11.20 -28.74 -2.67
C GLY A 255 -11.29 -29.83 -1.64
#